data_fb0600b8dd86114b208ecee0343a55a4
#
_entry.id   fb0600b8dd86114b208ecee0343a55a4
#
_cell.length_a   1.000
_cell.length_b   1.000
_cell.length_c   1.000
_cell.angle_alpha   90.00
_cell.angle_beta   90.00
_cell.angle_gamma   90.00
#
_symmetry.space_group_name_H-M   'P 1'
#
loop_
_entity.id
_entity.type
_entity.pdbx_description
1 polymer ?
#
loop_
_entity_poly.entity_id
_entity_poly.type
_entity_poly.pdbx_seq_one_letter_code
_entity_poly.pdbx_strand_id
1 'polypeptide(L)'
;MFGLAFNHNAIYTGFSMKTVFQRNWRSLSYGTLLFICCGVAFAGYLGSYMRIPIVPLYAKSIGADTVLIGIINSAFLLVAGMLSLPLGILSDRFGRKRLASLGLIVLSATSLLLYFSKTPMQLLWIYLFFGAGVGAFGPTMMAFVADFSPVTHLGRSYGWYTTALYTAMSLGPGVGGFVAQQSGFLNVFLISGIIILLTFFVVVFFLPPTHLIITERPKKEKTSVIMKGLLRNRALLSCWLVTLGGCFALGMFITFLPLHAQNQNLTIWQIGLVFVVQGICNAISRIPFGHLSDNVKNRSNLVVIGLIGFAASMAGFGISTRVIHFVLFAVAFGTSMGLAFTSIGALIAEVVPVESRGLAMGGYNTCIYFGMMISSASMGPIIRKIGFESGFLITAVINLVLVGFFYLLMKKFSGKQ
;
A
#
# COMPACT_ATOMS: atom_id res chain seq x y z
N MET A 1 54.61 -32.08 51.97
CA MET A 1 55.08 -31.01 51.10
C MET A 1 53.93 -30.48 50.28
N PHE A 2 53.42 -29.34 50.65
CA PHE A 2 52.24 -28.69 50.02
C PHE A 2 52.69 -27.87 48.81
N GLY A 3 52.14 -28.17 47.65
CA GLY A 3 52.30 -27.35 46.43
C GLY A 3 51.01 -26.65 46.11
N LEU A 4 50.90 -25.39 46.46
CA LEU A 4 49.78 -24.47 46.09
C LEU A 4 49.95 -24.06 44.64
N ALA A 5 49.08 -24.58 43.75
CA ALA A 5 48.90 -24.06 42.38
C ALA A 5 48.01 -22.83 42.43
N PHE A 6 48.56 -21.65 42.22
CA PHE A 6 47.81 -20.40 41.98
C PHE A 6 47.12 -20.41 40.63
N ASN A 7 45.81 -20.40 40.67
CA ASN A 7 44.96 -20.32 39.49
C ASN A 7 44.84 -18.86 39.04
N HIS A 8 45.60 -18.47 38.02
CA HIS A 8 45.65 -17.11 37.41
C HIS A 8 44.58 -16.99 36.32
N ASN A 9 43.29 -17.08 36.67
CA ASN A 9 42.20 -16.81 35.71
C ASN A 9 40.99 -16.15 36.41
N ALA A 10 41.21 -15.06 37.09
CA ALA A 10 40.14 -14.18 37.54
C ALA A 10 40.57 -12.76 37.27
N ILE A 11 40.04 -12.12 36.31
CA ILE A 11 39.88 -10.67 36.02
C ILE A 11 39.96 -10.46 34.50
N TYR A 12 38.90 -10.81 33.79
CA TYR A 12 38.44 -10.08 32.60
C TYR A 12 36.92 -10.41 32.42
N THR A 13 36.09 -9.88 33.32
CA THR A 13 34.68 -9.74 33.06
C THR A 13 34.49 -8.53 32.15
N GLY A 14 34.85 -8.69 30.88
CA GLY A 14 34.41 -7.79 29.85
C GLY A 14 32.90 -7.94 29.76
N PHE A 15 32.19 -6.94 30.24
CA PHE A 15 30.75 -6.80 30.12
C PHE A 15 30.40 -6.72 28.63
N SER A 16 30.23 -7.87 27.99
CA SER A 16 29.84 -7.96 26.59
C SER A 16 28.36 -7.52 26.49
N MET A 17 28.12 -6.36 25.88
CA MET A 17 26.77 -5.91 25.51
C MET A 17 25.97 -6.95 24.72
N LYS A 18 26.60 -8.03 24.25
CA LYS A 18 25.94 -9.15 23.57
C LYS A 18 25.07 -10.01 24.50
N THR A 19 25.36 -10.07 25.79
CA THR A 19 24.65 -10.95 26.74
C THR A 19 23.33 -10.37 27.26
N VAL A 20 23.15 -9.05 27.25
CA VAL A 20 21.91 -8.39 27.71
C VAL A 20 20.79 -8.52 26.67
N PHE A 21 21.10 -8.81 25.39
CA PHE A 21 20.13 -8.85 24.28
C PHE A 21 19.83 -10.25 23.74
N GLN A 22 20.25 -11.34 24.38
CA GLN A 22 19.78 -12.67 24.02
C GLN A 22 18.40 -12.94 24.64
N ARG A 23 17.39 -12.20 24.15
CA ARG A 23 15.99 -12.53 24.40
C ARG A 23 15.74 -13.93 23.85
N ASN A 24 15.09 -14.78 24.64
CA ASN A 24 14.79 -16.15 24.25
C ASN A 24 13.64 -16.17 23.22
N TRP A 25 13.93 -15.81 21.97
CA TRP A 25 12.99 -15.68 20.85
C TRP A 25 12.22 -16.98 20.55
N ARG A 26 12.75 -18.14 20.98
CA ARG A 26 12.12 -19.45 20.83
C ARG A 26 10.89 -19.64 21.71
N SER A 27 10.67 -18.77 22.69
CA SER A 27 9.51 -18.84 23.61
C SER A 27 8.31 -18.01 23.18
N LEU A 28 8.41 -17.20 22.11
CA LEU A 28 7.28 -16.41 21.63
C LEU A 28 6.26 -17.31 20.92
N SER A 29 5.01 -17.28 21.41
CA SER A 29 3.93 -18.01 20.76
C SER A 29 3.60 -17.44 19.40
N TYR A 30 3.06 -18.26 18.49
CA TYR A 30 2.56 -17.84 17.19
C TYR A 30 1.58 -16.66 17.31
N GLY A 31 0.64 -16.72 18.27
CA GLY A 31 -0.35 -15.66 18.49
C GLY A 31 0.29 -14.32 18.89
N THR A 32 1.32 -14.35 19.73
CA THR A 32 2.06 -13.15 20.15
C THR A 32 2.80 -12.50 18.97
N LEU A 33 3.48 -13.31 18.14
CA LEU A 33 4.16 -12.81 16.93
C LEU A 33 3.18 -12.20 15.94
N LEU A 34 2.03 -12.86 15.71
CA LEU A 34 1.00 -12.35 14.83
C LEU A 34 0.44 -11.02 15.35
N PHE A 35 0.16 -10.92 16.65
CA PHE A 35 -0.33 -9.70 17.27
C PHE A 35 0.68 -8.53 17.11
N ILE A 36 1.98 -8.79 17.36
CA ILE A 36 3.03 -7.79 17.15
C ILE A 36 3.09 -7.35 15.67
N CYS A 37 3.04 -8.30 14.72
CA CYS A 37 3.05 -7.98 13.29
C CYS A 37 1.83 -7.17 12.86
N CYS A 38 0.64 -7.46 13.40
CA CYS A 38 -0.56 -6.67 13.17
C CYS A 38 -0.42 -5.25 13.73
N GLY A 39 0.14 -5.10 14.94
CA GLY A 39 0.42 -3.79 15.55
C GLY A 39 1.44 -2.98 14.76
N VAL A 40 2.52 -3.62 14.29
CA VAL A 40 3.53 -3.00 13.41
C VAL A 40 2.93 -2.56 12.07
N ALA A 41 2.10 -3.41 11.45
CA ALA A 41 1.39 -3.03 10.23
C ALA A 41 0.45 -1.85 10.48
N PHE A 42 -0.38 -1.94 11.52
CA PHE A 42 -1.31 -0.87 11.87
C PHE A 42 -0.60 0.47 12.09
N ALA A 43 0.38 0.52 12.98
CA ALA A 43 1.08 1.76 13.32
C ALA A 43 1.92 2.31 12.15
N GLY A 44 2.64 1.46 11.42
CA GLY A 44 3.45 1.86 10.26
C GLY A 44 2.61 2.41 9.11
N TYR A 45 1.48 1.76 8.80
CA TYR A 45 0.57 2.24 7.76
C TYR A 45 -0.26 3.43 8.22
N LEU A 46 -0.71 3.49 9.48
CA LEU A 46 -1.40 4.66 10.03
C LEU A 46 -0.52 5.91 9.87
N GLY A 47 0.72 5.87 10.37
CA GLY A 47 1.66 6.96 10.23
C GLY A 47 1.90 7.34 8.76
N SER A 48 2.10 6.37 7.88
CA SER A 48 2.34 6.63 6.45
C SER A 48 1.12 7.24 5.74
N TYR A 49 -0.10 6.80 6.08
CA TYR A 49 -1.34 7.23 5.42
C TYR A 49 -1.93 8.52 5.97
N MET A 50 -1.57 8.94 7.21
CA MET A 50 -1.95 10.26 7.75
C MET A 50 -1.59 11.40 6.79
N ARG A 51 -0.48 11.31 6.09
CA ARG A 51 0.02 12.37 5.18
C ARG A 51 -0.52 12.29 3.75
N ILE A 52 -1.21 11.20 3.36
CA ILE A 52 -1.66 11.02 1.95
C ILE A 52 -2.50 12.19 1.43
N PRO A 53 -3.62 12.58 2.07
CA PRO A 53 -4.38 13.75 1.60
C PRO A 53 -3.73 15.09 1.96
N ILE A 54 -2.80 15.09 2.92
CA ILE A 54 -2.21 16.31 3.47
C ILE A 54 -1.09 16.87 2.59
N VAL A 55 -0.26 16.00 1.99
CA VAL A 55 0.88 16.46 1.18
C VAL A 55 0.46 17.22 -0.07
N PRO A 56 -0.57 16.83 -0.85
CA PRO A 56 -1.07 17.65 -1.93
C PRO A 56 -1.53 19.06 -1.48
N LEU A 57 -2.22 19.14 -0.33
CA LEU A 57 -2.68 20.39 0.26
C LEU A 57 -1.52 21.26 0.73
N TYR A 58 -0.55 20.65 1.41
CA TYR A 58 0.66 21.35 1.85
C TYR A 58 1.51 21.82 0.67
N ALA A 59 1.69 20.98 -0.35
CA ALA A 59 2.43 21.36 -1.54
C ALA A 59 1.79 22.60 -2.22
N LYS A 60 0.45 22.63 -2.33
CA LYS A 60 -0.28 23.78 -2.82
C LYS A 60 -0.04 25.03 -1.95
N SER A 61 -0.05 24.90 -0.62
CA SER A 61 0.14 26.03 0.31
C SER A 61 1.53 26.67 0.23
N ILE A 62 2.53 25.90 -0.21
CA ILE A 62 3.92 26.37 -0.42
C ILE A 62 4.22 26.71 -1.89
N GLY A 63 3.19 26.84 -2.73
CA GLY A 63 3.29 27.36 -4.09
C GLY A 63 3.43 26.32 -5.21
N ALA A 64 3.20 25.01 -4.95
CA ALA A 64 3.17 24.02 -6.01
C ALA A 64 1.89 24.15 -6.85
N ASP A 65 2.04 24.11 -8.17
CA ASP A 65 0.91 23.98 -9.10
C ASP A 65 0.44 22.52 -9.20
N THR A 66 -0.66 22.28 -9.89
CA THR A 66 -1.24 20.94 -10.06
C THR A 66 -0.30 19.98 -10.79
N VAL A 67 0.55 20.50 -11.67
CA VAL A 67 1.54 19.70 -12.41
C VAL A 67 2.60 19.15 -11.45
N LEU A 68 3.19 20.03 -10.64
CA LEU A 68 4.23 19.66 -9.69
C LEU A 68 3.69 18.75 -8.58
N ILE A 69 2.46 18.99 -8.11
CA ILE A 69 1.78 18.09 -7.15
C ILE A 69 1.61 16.69 -7.75
N GLY A 70 1.18 16.60 -9.00
CA GLY A 70 1.08 15.33 -9.72
C GLY A 70 2.43 14.61 -9.84
N ILE A 71 3.51 15.33 -10.17
CA ILE A 71 4.86 14.81 -10.25
C ILE A 71 5.36 14.33 -8.89
N ILE A 72 5.14 15.08 -7.80
CA ILE A 72 5.52 14.69 -6.44
C ILE A 72 4.87 13.34 -6.06
N ASN A 73 3.55 13.21 -6.27
CA ASN A 73 2.88 11.95 -5.98
C ASN A 73 3.29 10.81 -6.93
N SER A 74 3.50 11.09 -8.21
CA SER A 74 3.96 10.08 -9.15
C SER A 74 5.36 9.56 -8.81
N ALA A 75 6.23 10.39 -8.25
CA ALA A 75 7.59 10.02 -7.90
C ALA A 75 7.64 8.88 -6.87
N PHE A 76 6.87 8.96 -5.78
CA PHE A 76 6.86 7.87 -4.81
C PHE A 76 6.23 6.60 -5.37
N LEU A 77 5.17 6.71 -6.18
CA LEU A 77 4.48 5.58 -6.79
C LEU A 77 5.39 4.84 -7.78
N LEU A 78 6.16 5.59 -8.57
CA LEU A 78 7.16 5.05 -9.48
C LEU A 78 8.21 4.23 -8.72
N VAL A 79 8.83 4.85 -7.72
CA VAL A 79 9.90 4.20 -6.94
C VAL A 79 9.35 3.01 -6.14
N ALA A 80 8.18 3.14 -5.52
CA ALA A 80 7.54 2.03 -4.81
C ALA A 80 7.24 0.85 -5.76
N GLY A 81 6.67 1.14 -6.94
CA GLY A 81 6.37 0.12 -7.96
C GLY A 81 7.62 -0.58 -8.48
N MET A 82 8.67 0.17 -8.82
CA MET A 82 9.93 -0.38 -9.33
C MET A 82 10.71 -1.18 -8.28
N LEU A 83 10.70 -0.73 -7.02
CA LEU A 83 11.52 -1.33 -5.97
C LEU A 83 10.81 -2.43 -5.18
N SER A 84 9.48 -2.52 -5.19
CA SER A 84 8.72 -3.53 -4.42
C SER A 84 9.19 -4.96 -4.70
N LEU A 85 9.34 -5.34 -5.96
CA LEU A 85 9.80 -6.68 -6.34
C LEU A 85 11.29 -6.90 -6.03
N PRO A 86 12.24 -6.03 -6.43
CA PRO A 86 13.64 -6.17 -6.07
C PRO A 86 13.90 -6.23 -4.56
N LEU A 87 13.25 -5.34 -3.79
CA LEU A 87 13.40 -5.30 -2.34
C LEU A 87 12.74 -6.52 -1.66
N GLY A 88 11.63 -7.02 -2.22
CA GLY A 88 11.06 -8.31 -1.79
C GLY A 88 12.07 -9.45 -1.91
N ILE A 89 12.75 -9.58 -3.06
CA ILE A 89 13.82 -10.57 -3.29
C ILE A 89 15.02 -10.31 -2.37
N LEU A 90 15.40 -9.04 -2.21
CA LEU A 90 16.51 -8.65 -1.35
C LEU A 90 16.24 -9.03 0.12
N SER A 91 14.98 -8.93 0.57
CA SER A 91 14.57 -9.33 1.91
C SER A 91 14.81 -10.82 2.20
N ASP A 92 14.76 -11.66 1.16
CA ASP A 92 15.09 -13.09 1.27
C ASP A 92 16.57 -13.33 1.59
N ARG A 93 17.47 -12.43 1.13
CA ARG A 93 18.94 -12.56 1.30
C ARG A 93 19.44 -11.86 2.55
N PHE A 94 19.04 -10.60 2.76
CA PHE A 94 19.50 -9.75 3.87
C PHE A 94 18.73 -9.98 5.18
N GLY A 95 17.60 -10.69 5.10
CA GLY A 95 16.72 -10.97 6.21
C GLY A 95 15.56 -9.97 6.32
N ARG A 96 14.34 -10.50 6.50
CA ARG A 96 13.09 -9.73 6.55
C ARG A 96 13.11 -8.60 7.59
N LYS A 97 13.54 -8.92 8.82
CA LYS A 97 13.61 -7.95 9.91
C LYS A 97 14.48 -6.75 9.56
N ARG A 98 15.67 -6.98 9.00
CA ARG A 98 16.61 -5.89 8.64
C ARG A 98 16.02 -4.98 7.57
N LEU A 99 15.44 -5.56 6.52
CA LEU A 99 14.89 -4.76 5.42
C LEU A 99 13.62 -4.01 5.84
N ALA A 100 12.74 -4.62 6.63
CA ALA A 100 11.58 -3.93 7.20
C ALA A 100 11.99 -2.77 8.11
N SER A 101 13.02 -2.96 8.95
CA SER A 101 13.58 -1.90 9.81
C SER A 101 14.15 -0.75 8.98
N LEU A 102 14.92 -1.05 7.92
CA LEU A 102 15.44 -0.02 7.01
C LEU A 102 14.29 0.74 6.32
N GLY A 103 13.26 0.03 5.87
CA GLY A 103 12.05 0.66 5.31
C GLY A 103 11.39 1.63 6.29
N LEU A 104 11.22 1.23 7.57
CA LEU A 104 10.63 2.09 8.60
C LEU A 104 11.52 3.31 8.93
N ILE A 105 12.85 3.17 8.96
CA ILE A 105 13.76 4.31 9.13
C ILE A 105 13.57 5.30 7.99
N VAL A 106 13.57 4.84 6.74
CA VAL A 106 13.36 5.70 5.57
C VAL A 106 11.99 6.38 5.61
N LEU A 107 10.93 5.64 5.95
CA LEU A 107 9.57 6.19 6.09
C LEU A 107 9.50 7.25 7.20
N SER A 108 10.10 7.01 8.36
CA SER A 108 10.16 7.97 9.46
C SER A 108 10.97 9.19 9.07
N ALA A 109 12.18 9.01 8.55
CA ALA A 109 13.05 10.09 8.11
C ALA A 109 12.35 10.99 7.07
N THR A 110 11.68 10.40 6.07
CA THR A 110 10.94 11.17 5.07
C THR A 110 9.79 11.96 5.68
N SER A 111 9.10 11.45 6.71
CA SER A 111 8.06 12.20 7.41
C SER A 111 8.65 13.37 8.20
N LEU A 112 9.77 13.15 8.91
CA LEU A 112 10.44 14.21 9.65
C LEU A 112 11.06 15.27 8.71
N LEU A 113 11.59 14.87 7.55
CA LEU A 113 12.08 15.81 6.53
C LEU A 113 10.96 16.67 5.94
N LEU A 114 9.73 16.14 5.80
CA LEU A 114 8.57 16.94 5.39
C LEU A 114 8.29 18.08 6.39
N TYR A 115 8.51 17.85 7.69
CA TYR A 115 8.34 18.88 8.71
C TYR A 115 9.26 20.10 8.47
N PHE A 116 10.47 19.87 7.98
CA PHE A 116 11.46 20.91 7.70
C PHE A 116 11.40 21.45 6.27
N SER A 117 10.56 20.87 5.41
CA SER A 117 10.46 21.28 4.00
C SER A 117 9.78 22.65 3.86
N LYS A 118 10.27 23.49 2.95
CA LYS A 118 9.78 24.85 2.68
C LYS A 118 9.49 25.08 1.20
N THR A 119 9.99 24.21 0.33
CA THR A 119 9.82 24.36 -1.12
C THR A 119 9.21 23.09 -1.74
N PRO A 120 8.41 23.22 -2.81
CA PRO A 120 7.82 22.05 -3.48
C PRO A 120 8.85 21.07 -4.02
N MET A 121 10.03 21.55 -4.43
CA MET A 121 11.10 20.69 -4.95
C MET A 121 11.68 19.77 -3.85
N GLN A 122 11.74 20.24 -2.59
CA GLN A 122 12.14 19.38 -1.46
C GLN A 122 11.15 18.22 -1.27
N LEU A 123 9.83 18.47 -1.45
CA LEU A 123 8.82 17.42 -1.37
C LEU A 123 9.05 16.33 -2.43
N LEU A 124 9.43 16.72 -3.64
CA LEU A 124 9.73 15.77 -4.72
C LEU A 124 10.84 14.79 -4.33
N TRP A 125 11.97 15.31 -3.85
CA TRP A 125 13.08 14.47 -3.40
C TRP A 125 12.71 13.58 -2.21
N ILE A 126 12.01 14.13 -1.23
CA ILE A 126 11.54 13.37 -0.07
C ILE A 126 10.61 12.23 -0.51
N TYR A 127 9.73 12.48 -1.49
CA TYR A 127 8.77 11.49 -1.98
C TYR A 127 9.42 10.37 -2.80
N LEU A 128 10.54 10.61 -3.48
CA LEU A 128 11.35 9.55 -4.07
C LEU A 128 11.84 8.55 -3.01
N PHE A 129 12.41 9.06 -1.91
CA PHE A 129 12.84 8.20 -0.80
C PHE A 129 11.66 7.54 -0.06
N PHE A 130 10.53 8.25 0.05
CA PHE A 130 9.32 7.65 0.59
C PHE A 130 8.88 6.41 -0.18
N GLY A 131 8.93 6.47 -1.52
CA GLY A 131 8.65 5.31 -2.38
C GLY A 131 9.54 4.11 -2.08
N ALA A 132 10.83 4.34 -1.85
CA ALA A 132 11.76 3.28 -1.48
C ALA A 132 11.42 2.66 -0.12
N GLY A 133 11.04 3.49 0.87
CA GLY A 133 10.58 3.03 2.19
C GLY A 133 9.31 2.17 2.09
N VAL A 134 8.32 2.59 1.30
CA VAL A 134 7.07 1.82 1.06
C VAL A 134 7.38 0.48 0.40
N GLY A 135 8.22 0.48 -0.66
CA GLY A 135 8.64 -0.72 -1.37
C GLY A 135 9.43 -1.70 -0.50
N ALA A 136 10.19 -1.20 0.49
CA ALA A 136 10.94 -2.02 1.43
C ALA A 136 10.06 -2.60 2.55
N PHE A 137 9.17 -1.81 3.13
CA PHE A 137 8.39 -2.20 4.31
C PHE A 137 7.25 -3.15 3.98
N GLY A 138 6.37 -2.79 3.05
CA GLY A 138 5.10 -3.50 2.80
C GLY A 138 5.29 -4.98 2.42
N PRO A 139 5.93 -5.28 1.29
CA PRO A 139 6.15 -6.66 0.85
C PRO A 139 6.97 -7.49 1.85
N THR A 140 7.92 -6.85 2.51
CA THR A 140 8.81 -7.52 3.48
C THR A 140 8.06 -7.97 4.73
N MET A 141 7.19 -7.12 5.28
CA MET A 141 6.38 -7.47 6.45
C MET A 141 5.34 -8.56 6.12
N MET A 142 4.72 -8.49 4.94
CA MET A 142 3.80 -9.52 4.48
C MET A 142 4.50 -10.89 4.33
N ALA A 143 5.71 -10.89 3.79
CA ALA A 143 6.54 -12.09 3.69
C ALA A 143 7.01 -12.59 5.06
N PHE A 144 7.32 -11.69 6.00
CA PHE A 144 7.68 -12.05 7.37
C PHE A 144 6.53 -12.79 8.08
N VAL A 145 5.28 -12.33 7.89
CA VAL A 145 4.09 -13.01 8.42
C VAL A 145 3.95 -14.42 7.85
N ALA A 146 4.22 -14.61 6.55
CA ALA A 146 4.21 -15.94 5.94
C ALA A 146 5.26 -16.86 6.53
N ASP A 147 6.47 -16.35 6.77
CA ASP A 147 7.62 -17.15 7.20
C ASP A 147 7.42 -17.79 8.58
N PHE A 148 6.72 -17.15 9.51
CA PHE A 148 6.47 -17.72 10.85
C PHE A 148 5.10 -18.40 10.99
N SER A 149 4.21 -18.22 10.03
CA SER A 149 2.85 -18.77 10.12
C SER A 149 2.84 -20.26 9.78
N PRO A 150 2.20 -21.12 10.60
CA PRO A 150 1.97 -22.50 10.23
C PRO A 150 1.19 -22.59 8.91
N VAL A 151 1.51 -23.57 8.07
CA VAL A 151 0.83 -23.76 6.76
C VAL A 151 -0.70 -23.86 6.93
N THR A 152 -1.16 -24.51 8.00
CA THR A 152 -2.58 -24.68 8.35
C THR A 152 -3.28 -23.38 8.77
N HIS A 153 -2.52 -22.33 9.15
CA HIS A 153 -3.04 -21.05 9.63
C HIS A 153 -2.65 -19.86 8.75
N LEU A 154 -2.02 -20.10 7.60
CA LEU A 154 -1.51 -19.04 6.73
C LEU A 154 -2.61 -18.06 6.29
N GLY A 155 -3.76 -18.57 5.88
CA GLY A 155 -4.91 -17.73 5.51
C GLY A 155 -5.41 -16.86 6.67
N ARG A 156 -5.47 -17.42 7.89
CA ARG A 156 -5.84 -16.69 9.10
C ARG A 156 -4.83 -15.58 9.42
N SER A 157 -3.53 -15.87 9.31
CA SER A 157 -2.46 -14.89 9.55
C SER A 157 -2.54 -13.71 8.59
N TYR A 158 -2.69 -13.99 7.29
CA TYR A 158 -2.88 -12.97 6.28
C TYR A 158 -4.17 -12.17 6.50
N GLY A 159 -5.26 -12.84 6.90
CA GLY A 159 -6.52 -12.18 7.22
C GLY A 159 -6.36 -11.12 8.31
N TRP A 160 -5.79 -11.48 9.46
CA TRP A 160 -5.54 -10.55 10.56
C TRP A 160 -4.57 -9.44 10.18
N TYR A 161 -3.45 -9.77 9.51
CA TYR A 161 -2.45 -8.80 9.08
C TYR A 161 -3.03 -7.78 8.11
N THR A 162 -3.76 -8.24 7.08
CA THR A 162 -4.36 -7.34 6.09
C THR A 162 -5.51 -6.52 6.66
N THR A 163 -6.26 -7.05 7.62
CA THR A 163 -7.27 -6.28 8.36
C THR A 163 -6.62 -5.12 9.10
N ALA A 164 -5.56 -5.36 9.87
CA ALA A 164 -4.83 -4.30 10.57
C ALA A 164 -4.28 -3.25 9.59
N LEU A 165 -3.69 -3.70 8.48
CA LEU A 165 -3.15 -2.85 7.42
C LEU A 165 -4.23 -1.95 6.80
N TYR A 166 -5.32 -2.54 6.30
CA TYR A 166 -6.38 -1.77 5.64
C TYR A 166 -7.15 -0.86 6.61
N THR A 167 -7.33 -1.27 7.87
CA THR A 167 -7.90 -0.39 8.90
C THR A 167 -7.03 0.85 9.11
N ALA A 168 -5.71 0.68 9.19
CA ALA A 168 -4.77 1.79 9.31
C ALA A 168 -4.78 2.71 8.08
N MET A 169 -4.81 2.12 6.88
CA MET A 169 -4.91 2.88 5.62
C MET A 169 -6.21 3.68 5.53
N SER A 170 -7.30 3.15 6.08
CA SER A 170 -8.60 3.84 6.11
C SER A 170 -8.65 4.96 7.15
N LEU A 171 -8.15 4.72 8.37
CA LEU A 171 -8.18 5.69 9.46
C LEU A 171 -7.11 6.79 9.34
N GLY A 172 -5.95 6.46 8.73
CA GLY A 172 -4.81 7.37 8.61
C GLY A 172 -5.18 8.75 8.06
N PRO A 173 -5.84 8.86 6.90
CA PRO A 173 -6.28 10.12 6.32
C PRO A 173 -7.16 10.95 7.26
N GLY A 174 -8.07 10.31 8.00
CA GLY A 174 -8.92 10.97 8.98
C GLY A 174 -8.11 11.55 10.14
N VAL A 175 -7.24 10.74 10.74
CA VAL A 175 -6.34 11.21 11.82
C VAL A 175 -5.46 12.35 11.29
N GLY A 176 -4.89 12.22 10.09
CA GLY A 176 -4.10 13.26 9.45
C GLY A 176 -4.91 14.55 9.21
N GLY A 177 -6.13 14.43 8.69
CA GLY A 177 -7.04 15.57 8.47
C GLY A 177 -7.42 16.28 9.78
N PHE A 178 -7.73 15.51 10.83
CA PHE A 178 -8.03 16.05 12.16
C PHE A 178 -6.83 16.81 12.76
N VAL A 179 -5.65 16.19 12.76
CA VAL A 179 -4.42 16.83 13.27
C VAL A 179 -4.10 18.08 12.46
N ALA A 180 -4.19 18.02 11.12
CA ALA A 180 -3.92 19.18 10.27
C ALA A 180 -4.88 20.34 10.53
N GLN A 181 -6.15 20.06 10.77
CA GLN A 181 -7.18 21.07 11.09
C GLN A 181 -6.91 21.76 12.43
N GLN A 182 -6.45 21.02 13.44
CA GLN A 182 -6.23 21.54 14.79
C GLN A 182 -4.87 22.23 14.97
N SER A 183 -3.83 21.67 14.38
CA SER A 183 -2.43 22.06 14.69
C SER A 183 -1.57 22.32 13.45
N GLY A 184 -2.16 22.27 12.24
CA GLY A 184 -1.47 22.57 10.98
C GLY A 184 -0.79 21.35 10.34
N PHE A 185 -0.39 21.51 9.08
CA PHE A 185 0.18 20.45 8.25
C PHE A 185 1.48 19.87 8.80
N LEU A 186 2.37 20.71 9.34
CA LEU A 186 3.69 20.29 9.81
C LEU A 186 3.59 19.31 10.96
N ASN A 187 2.64 19.51 11.88
CA ASN A 187 2.44 18.60 13.01
C ASN A 187 1.96 17.21 12.58
N VAL A 188 1.25 17.09 11.45
CA VAL A 188 0.92 15.78 10.86
C VAL A 188 2.19 15.03 10.48
N PHE A 189 3.15 15.71 9.86
CA PHE A 189 4.41 15.11 9.44
C PHE A 189 5.27 14.70 10.65
N LEU A 190 5.32 15.54 11.69
CA LEU A 190 6.03 15.24 12.93
C LEU A 190 5.42 14.01 13.63
N ILE A 191 4.11 14.00 13.86
CA ILE A 191 3.41 12.89 14.52
C ILE A 191 3.54 11.61 13.70
N SER A 192 3.35 11.69 12.38
CA SER A 192 3.59 10.57 11.45
C SER A 192 5.01 10.00 11.59
N GLY A 193 6.02 10.86 11.58
CA GLY A 193 7.42 10.47 11.75
C GLY A 193 7.68 9.77 13.07
N ILE A 194 7.15 10.30 14.18
CA ILE A 194 7.28 9.71 15.51
C ILE A 194 6.59 8.35 15.59
N ILE A 195 5.35 8.20 15.09
CA ILE A 195 4.64 6.92 15.09
C ILE A 195 5.45 5.85 14.34
N ILE A 196 5.97 6.19 13.16
CA ILE A 196 6.77 5.27 12.35
C ILE A 196 8.10 4.94 13.05
N LEU A 197 8.73 5.91 13.69
CA LEU A 197 9.97 5.70 14.45
C LEU A 197 9.74 4.78 15.65
N LEU A 198 8.66 4.97 16.39
CA LEU A 198 8.27 4.05 17.48
C LEU A 198 8.00 2.64 16.93
N THR A 199 7.35 2.54 15.78
CA THR A 199 7.14 1.25 15.10
C THR A 199 8.46 0.57 14.71
N PHE A 200 9.47 1.35 14.27
CA PHE A 200 10.81 0.83 14.02
C PHE A 200 11.42 0.21 15.29
N PHE A 201 11.32 0.87 16.43
CA PHE A 201 11.81 0.32 17.69
C PHE A 201 11.05 -0.95 18.09
N VAL A 202 9.74 -1.01 17.86
CA VAL A 202 8.97 -2.25 18.08
C VAL A 202 9.51 -3.39 17.21
N VAL A 203 9.80 -3.15 15.92
CA VAL A 203 10.38 -4.17 15.04
C VAL A 203 11.76 -4.62 15.52
N VAL A 204 12.63 -3.67 15.90
CA VAL A 204 13.99 -3.97 16.35
C VAL A 204 14.00 -4.77 17.66
N PHE A 205 13.15 -4.42 18.62
CA PHE A 205 13.19 -5.02 19.95
C PHE A 205 12.27 -6.23 20.12
N PHE A 206 11.19 -6.35 19.34
CA PHE A 206 10.15 -7.36 19.57
C PHE A 206 10.01 -8.40 18.46
N LEU A 207 10.55 -8.18 17.25
CA LEU A 207 10.54 -9.21 16.22
C LEU A 207 11.83 -10.05 16.21
N PRO A 208 11.72 -11.37 16.03
CA PRO A 208 12.89 -12.27 15.94
C PRO A 208 13.66 -12.05 14.63
N PRO A 209 14.98 -12.32 14.63
CA PRO A 209 15.75 -12.33 13.39
C PRO A 209 15.31 -13.49 12.46
N THR A 210 15.25 -13.22 11.17
CA THR A 210 14.68 -14.13 10.15
C THR A 210 15.37 -15.49 10.09
N HIS A 211 16.68 -15.58 10.35
CA HIS A 211 17.44 -16.85 10.33
C HIS A 211 17.00 -17.85 11.40
N LEU A 212 16.26 -17.42 12.43
CA LEU A 212 15.70 -18.30 13.46
C LEU A 212 14.34 -18.90 13.06
N ILE A 213 13.72 -18.40 11.98
CA ILE A 213 12.36 -18.75 11.57
C ILE A 213 12.36 -19.70 10.38
N ILE A 214 13.30 -19.53 9.43
CA ILE A 214 13.30 -20.28 8.16
C ILE A 214 14.24 -21.49 8.29
N THR A 215 13.66 -22.69 8.28
CA THR A 215 14.41 -23.95 8.37
C THR A 215 14.76 -24.51 6.99
N GLU A 216 13.90 -24.33 5.98
CA GLU A 216 14.15 -24.80 4.62
C GLU A 216 13.58 -23.82 3.57
N ARG A 217 14.30 -23.61 2.47
CA ARG A 217 13.84 -22.83 1.32
C ARG A 217 13.58 -23.76 0.15
N PRO A 218 12.35 -23.79 -0.42
CA PRO A 218 12.09 -24.55 -1.63
C PRO A 218 12.95 -24.05 -2.80
N LYS A 219 13.44 -24.97 -3.64
CA LYS A 219 14.16 -24.64 -4.89
C LYS A 219 13.24 -23.81 -5.80
N LYS A 220 13.63 -22.56 -6.08
CA LYS A 220 12.89 -21.70 -7.00
C LYS A 220 13.23 -22.06 -8.46
N GLU A 221 12.22 -22.33 -9.28
CA GLU A 221 12.38 -22.36 -10.74
C GLU A 221 12.89 -21.00 -11.26
N LYS A 222 13.52 -20.99 -12.45
CA LYS A 222 14.04 -19.76 -13.05
C LYS A 222 12.89 -18.79 -13.33
N THR A 223 12.80 -17.72 -12.55
CA THR A 223 11.78 -16.67 -12.61
C THR A 223 11.52 -16.15 -14.04
N SER A 224 12.57 -16.13 -14.89
CA SER A 224 12.47 -15.67 -16.28
C SER A 224 11.61 -16.59 -17.16
N VAL A 225 11.59 -17.89 -16.92
CA VAL A 225 10.78 -18.85 -17.70
C VAL A 225 9.31 -18.69 -17.34
N ILE A 226 9.01 -18.62 -16.05
CA ILE A 226 7.64 -18.40 -15.54
C ILE A 226 7.11 -17.06 -16.08
N MET A 227 7.89 -15.99 -16.03
CA MET A 227 7.48 -14.67 -16.51
C MET A 227 7.13 -14.68 -18.01
N LYS A 228 7.92 -15.36 -18.86
CA LYS A 228 7.60 -15.51 -20.28
C LYS A 228 6.25 -16.23 -20.50
N GLY A 229 5.93 -17.23 -19.70
CA GLY A 229 4.64 -17.92 -19.71
C GLY A 229 3.49 -16.99 -19.34
N LEU A 230 3.64 -16.24 -18.26
CA LEU A 230 2.64 -15.26 -17.79
C LEU A 230 2.37 -14.16 -18.82
N LEU A 231 3.40 -13.63 -19.48
CA LEU A 231 3.25 -12.60 -20.53
C LEU A 231 2.57 -13.11 -21.81
N ARG A 232 2.41 -14.43 -21.99
CA ARG A 232 1.62 -15.01 -23.07
C ARG A 232 0.17 -15.30 -22.69
N ASN A 233 -0.16 -15.25 -21.40
CA ASN A 233 -1.52 -15.47 -20.90
C ASN A 233 -2.38 -14.21 -21.10
N ARG A 234 -3.22 -14.22 -22.13
CA ARG A 234 -4.07 -13.07 -22.49
C ARG A 234 -5.09 -12.72 -21.40
N ALA A 235 -5.62 -13.71 -20.68
CA ALA A 235 -6.57 -13.46 -19.59
C ALA A 235 -5.88 -12.72 -18.42
N LEU A 236 -4.66 -13.13 -18.05
CA LEU A 236 -3.86 -12.44 -17.06
C LEU A 236 -3.51 -11.01 -17.49
N LEU A 237 -3.09 -10.82 -18.75
CA LEU A 237 -2.79 -9.48 -19.27
C LEU A 237 -4.03 -8.58 -19.24
N SER A 238 -5.23 -9.12 -19.52
CA SER A 238 -6.48 -8.37 -19.41
C SER A 238 -6.77 -7.96 -17.97
N CYS A 239 -6.51 -8.84 -16.98
CA CYS A 239 -6.61 -8.50 -15.56
C CYS A 239 -5.62 -7.40 -15.14
N TRP A 240 -4.38 -7.47 -15.61
CA TRP A 240 -3.37 -6.44 -15.35
C TRP A 240 -3.75 -5.10 -15.98
N LEU A 241 -4.21 -5.10 -17.23
CA LEU A 241 -4.64 -3.90 -17.92
C LEU A 241 -5.81 -3.21 -17.20
N VAL A 242 -6.83 -3.96 -16.80
CA VAL A 242 -7.98 -3.41 -16.09
C VAL A 242 -7.63 -2.95 -14.69
N THR A 243 -6.68 -3.60 -14.03
CA THR A 243 -6.11 -3.14 -12.74
C THR A 243 -5.42 -1.79 -12.90
N LEU A 244 -4.62 -1.64 -13.95
CA LEU A 244 -3.95 -0.38 -14.27
C LEU A 244 -4.99 0.75 -14.47
N GLY A 245 -6.09 0.48 -15.18
CA GLY A 245 -7.18 1.42 -15.40
C GLY A 245 -7.93 1.81 -14.12
N GLY A 246 -8.31 0.84 -13.30
CA GLY A 246 -8.93 1.10 -12.01
C GLY A 246 -8.01 1.89 -11.09
N CYS A 247 -6.72 1.56 -11.07
CA CYS A 247 -5.73 2.29 -10.27
C CYS A 247 -5.37 3.66 -10.87
N PHE A 248 -5.61 3.90 -12.16
CA PHE A 248 -5.56 5.25 -12.72
C PHE A 248 -6.60 6.15 -12.05
N ALA A 249 -7.83 5.69 -11.88
CA ALA A 249 -8.86 6.44 -11.15
C ALA A 249 -8.50 6.62 -9.66
N LEU A 250 -7.90 5.60 -9.02
CA LEU A 250 -7.41 5.72 -7.64
C LEU A 250 -6.28 6.76 -7.51
N GLY A 251 -5.40 6.87 -8.49
CA GLY A 251 -4.35 7.89 -8.54
C GLY A 251 -4.93 9.31 -8.61
N MET A 252 -5.98 9.51 -9.44
CA MET A 252 -6.74 10.77 -9.49
C MET A 252 -7.37 11.10 -8.13
N PHE A 253 -8.02 10.12 -7.49
CA PHE A 253 -8.62 10.26 -6.17
C PHE A 253 -7.59 10.68 -5.11
N ILE A 254 -6.48 9.95 -5.00
CA ILE A 254 -5.48 10.19 -3.95
C ILE A 254 -4.78 11.55 -4.14
N THR A 255 -4.49 11.95 -5.38
CA THR A 255 -3.66 13.12 -5.68
C THR A 255 -4.48 14.41 -5.76
N PHE A 256 -5.62 14.37 -6.45
CA PHE A 256 -6.32 15.59 -6.85
C PHE A 256 -7.66 15.81 -6.12
N LEU A 257 -8.26 14.77 -5.51
CA LEU A 257 -9.49 14.95 -4.73
C LEU A 257 -9.30 15.93 -3.56
N PRO A 258 -8.21 15.89 -2.77
CA PRO A 258 -8.01 16.85 -1.69
C PRO A 258 -8.03 18.30 -2.19
N LEU A 259 -7.41 18.55 -3.33
CA LEU A 259 -7.35 19.90 -3.95
C LEU A 259 -8.71 20.34 -4.48
N HIS A 260 -9.43 19.44 -5.14
CA HIS A 260 -10.79 19.71 -5.64
C HIS A 260 -11.74 20.00 -4.47
N ALA A 261 -11.76 19.16 -3.46
CA ALA A 261 -12.61 19.35 -2.28
C ALA A 261 -12.27 20.64 -1.52
N GLN A 262 -10.97 21.00 -1.42
CA GLN A 262 -10.56 22.28 -0.85
C GLN A 262 -11.07 23.48 -1.67
N ASN A 263 -11.05 23.38 -3.01
CA ASN A 263 -11.62 24.44 -3.89
C ASN A 263 -13.14 24.57 -3.74
N GLN A 264 -13.82 23.50 -3.30
CA GLN A 264 -15.25 23.49 -2.93
C GLN A 264 -15.48 23.87 -1.45
N ASN A 265 -14.51 24.50 -0.80
CA ASN A 265 -14.55 24.98 0.59
C ASN A 265 -14.72 23.88 1.66
N LEU A 266 -14.38 22.63 1.38
CA LEU A 266 -14.33 21.60 2.41
C LEU A 266 -13.15 21.85 3.35
N THR A 267 -13.38 21.66 4.65
CA THR A 267 -12.32 21.73 5.66
C THR A 267 -11.37 20.53 5.52
N ILE A 268 -10.14 20.66 6.03
CA ILE A 268 -9.14 19.59 5.95
C ILE A 268 -9.64 18.31 6.65
N TRP A 269 -10.35 18.45 7.76
CA TRP A 269 -10.99 17.33 8.46
C TRP A 269 -12.05 16.62 7.58
N GLN A 270 -12.92 17.39 6.90
CA GLN A 270 -13.94 16.83 6.01
C GLN A 270 -13.31 16.09 4.83
N ILE A 271 -12.21 16.60 4.30
CA ILE A 271 -11.42 15.88 3.27
C ILE A 271 -10.89 14.54 3.82
N GLY A 272 -10.29 14.55 5.01
CA GLY A 272 -9.86 13.34 5.68
C GLY A 272 -10.99 12.33 5.90
N LEU A 273 -12.20 12.82 6.28
CA LEU A 273 -13.39 11.98 6.47
C LEU A 273 -13.83 11.30 5.17
N VAL A 274 -13.77 11.95 4.02
CA VAL A 274 -14.07 11.36 2.70
C VAL A 274 -13.19 10.12 2.45
N PHE A 275 -11.89 10.20 2.78
CA PHE A 275 -10.98 9.06 2.66
C PHE A 275 -11.28 7.95 3.66
N VAL A 276 -11.66 8.30 4.90
CA VAL A 276 -12.08 7.31 5.92
C VAL A 276 -13.31 6.55 5.45
N VAL A 277 -14.34 7.25 4.99
CA VAL A 277 -15.57 6.64 4.47
C VAL A 277 -15.26 5.71 3.30
N GLN A 278 -14.48 6.18 2.34
CA GLN A 278 -14.04 5.36 1.19
C GLN A 278 -13.30 4.08 1.66
N GLY A 279 -12.36 4.21 2.59
CA GLY A 279 -11.58 3.09 3.09
C GLY A 279 -12.41 2.08 3.87
N ILE A 280 -13.31 2.53 4.76
CA ILE A 280 -14.20 1.67 5.53
C ILE A 280 -15.18 0.94 4.60
N CYS A 281 -15.80 1.64 3.65
CA CYS A 281 -16.72 1.02 2.69
C CYS A 281 -16.00 -0.03 1.82
N ASN A 282 -14.75 0.25 1.38
CA ASN A 282 -13.93 -0.73 0.69
C ASN A 282 -13.63 -1.97 1.55
N ALA A 283 -13.28 -1.79 2.82
CA ALA A 283 -12.97 -2.89 3.71
C ALA A 283 -14.19 -3.77 4.00
N ILE A 284 -15.32 -3.15 4.37
CA ILE A 284 -16.56 -3.87 4.69
C ILE A 284 -17.11 -4.62 3.47
N SER A 285 -17.07 -4.01 2.30
CA SER A 285 -17.63 -4.58 1.07
C SER A 285 -16.85 -5.80 0.55
N ARG A 286 -15.58 -5.97 0.91
CA ARG A 286 -14.75 -7.11 0.45
C ARG A 286 -15.31 -8.46 0.91
N ILE A 287 -15.89 -8.56 2.10
CA ILE A 287 -16.41 -9.81 2.64
C ILE A 287 -17.64 -10.29 1.84
N PRO A 288 -18.74 -9.51 1.73
CA PRO A 288 -19.91 -9.95 0.97
C PRO A 288 -19.61 -10.14 -0.52
N PHE A 289 -18.76 -9.29 -1.11
CA PHE A 289 -18.39 -9.44 -2.52
C PHE A 289 -17.39 -10.57 -2.78
N GLY A 290 -16.60 -10.98 -1.78
CA GLY A 290 -15.83 -12.22 -1.84
C GLY A 290 -16.75 -13.44 -1.95
N HIS A 291 -17.73 -13.56 -1.07
CA HIS A 291 -18.73 -14.64 -1.14
C HIS A 291 -19.55 -14.59 -2.45
N LEU A 292 -19.93 -13.40 -2.90
CA LEU A 292 -20.62 -13.26 -4.18
C LEU A 292 -19.74 -13.74 -5.34
N SER A 293 -18.46 -13.39 -5.35
CA SER A 293 -17.49 -13.81 -6.38
C SER A 293 -17.28 -15.32 -6.40
N ASP A 294 -17.40 -16.00 -5.26
CA ASP A 294 -17.26 -17.47 -5.19
C ASP A 294 -18.48 -18.19 -5.77
N ASN A 295 -19.68 -17.57 -5.68
CA ASN A 295 -20.94 -18.17 -6.12
C ASN A 295 -21.30 -17.85 -7.59
N VAL A 296 -20.63 -16.87 -8.22
CA VAL A 296 -20.94 -16.45 -9.60
C VAL A 296 -20.05 -17.18 -10.60
N LYS A 297 -20.66 -17.79 -11.62
CA LYS A 297 -19.96 -18.52 -12.70
C LYS A 297 -19.00 -17.63 -13.51
N ASN A 298 -19.32 -16.34 -13.67
CA ASN A 298 -18.54 -15.42 -14.49
C ASN A 298 -18.05 -14.22 -13.67
N ARG A 299 -16.89 -14.39 -13.02
CA ARG A 299 -16.24 -13.35 -12.19
C ARG A 299 -15.90 -12.09 -12.97
N SER A 300 -15.67 -12.18 -14.29
CA SER A 300 -15.37 -11.00 -15.12
C SER A 300 -16.51 -9.98 -15.15
N ASN A 301 -17.77 -10.42 -15.03
CA ASN A 301 -18.92 -9.51 -14.94
C ASN A 301 -18.90 -8.68 -13.66
N LEU A 302 -18.48 -9.28 -12.53
CA LEU A 302 -18.35 -8.55 -11.27
C LEU A 302 -17.24 -7.48 -11.34
N VAL A 303 -16.14 -7.80 -12.03
CA VAL A 303 -15.08 -6.82 -12.30
C VAL A 303 -15.64 -5.65 -13.11
N VAL A 304 -16.39 -5.91 -14.17
CA VAL A 304 -17.00 -4.88 -15.02
C VAL A 304 -17.96 -4.01 -14.21
N ILE A 305 -18.87 -4.61 -13.44
CA ILE A 305 -19.84 -3.87 -12.60
C ILE A 305 -19.11 -3.00 -11.58
N GLY A 306 -18.13 -3.55 -10.88
CA GLY A 306 -17.34 -2.79 -9.91
C GLY A 306 -16.61 -1.60 -10.53
N LEU A 307 -16.01 -1.77 -11.71
CA LEU A 307 -15.29 -0.69 -12.38
C LEU A 307 -16.21 0.34 -13.04
N ILE A 308 -17.42 -0.02 -13.46
CA ILE A 308 -18.44 0.94 -13.88
C ILE A 308 -18.86 1.81 -12.69
N GLY A 309 -19.10 1.22 -11.50
CA GLY A 309 -19.35 1.97 -10.27
C GLY A 309 -18.19 2.88 -9.89
N PHE A 310 -16.94 2.45 -10.14
CA PHE A 310 -15.73 3.25 -9.96
C PHE A 310 -15.74 4.49 -10.88
N ALA A 311 -16.04 4.30 -12.17
CA ALA A 311 -16.12 5.39 -13.14
C ALA A 311 -17.26 6.36 -12.81
N ALA A 312 -18.44 5.86 -12.44
CA ALA A 312 -19.56 6.69 -12.01
C ALA A 312 -19.22 7.53 -10.78
N SER A 313 -18.51 6.94 -9.81
CA SER A 313 -18.04 7.65 -8.62
C SER A 313 -17.03 8.75 -8.97
N MET A 314 -16.13 8.49 -9.92
CA MET A 314 -15.19 9.51 -10.40
C MET A 314 -15.92 10.70 -11.05
N ALA A 315 -16.88 10.45 -11.92
CA ALA A 315 -17.72 11.50 -12.50
C ALA A 315 -18.46 12.26 -11.40
N GLY A 316 -19.00 11.54 -10.42
CA GLY A 316 -19.69 12.12 -9.27
C GLY A 316 -18.80 13.03 -8.42
N PHE A 317 -17.55 12.65 -8.18
CA PHE A 317 -16.60 13.55 -7.48
C PHE A 317 -16.36 14.85 -8.27
N GLY A 318 -16.30 14.78 -9.60
CA GLY A 318 -16.13 15.98 -10.44
C GLY A 318 -17.22 17.01 -10.25
N ILE A 319 -18.48 16.59 -10.16
CA ILE A 319 -19.64 17.46 -10.00
C ILE A 319 -19.98 17.79 -8.54
N SER A 320 -19.21 17.24 -7.57
CA SER A 320 -19.46 17.41 -6.15
C SER A 320 -19.11 18.82 -5.66
N THR A 321 -20.07 19.50 -5.00
CA THR A 321 -19.90 20.85 -4.45
C THR A 321 -20.09 20.92 -2.93
N ARG A 322 -20.73 19.92 -2.32
CA ARG A 322 -21.02 19.86 -0.88
C ARG A 322 -20.42 18.60 -0.25
N VAL A 323 -20.08 18.66 1.02
CA VAL A 323 -19.53 17.52 1.78
C VAL A 323 -20.32 16.24 1.58
N ILE A 324 -21.66 16.32 1.61
CA ILE A 324 -22.54 15.16 1.47
C ILE A 324 -22.35 14.47 0.11
N HIS A 325 -22.15 15.21 -0.98
CA HIS A 325 -21.90 14.62 -2.31
C HIS A 325 -20.57 13.84 -2.30
N PHE A 326 -19.50 14.44 -1.75
CA PHE A 326 -18.20 13.76 -1.63
C PHE A 326 -18.30 12.48 -0.78
N VAL A 327 -19.08 12.52 0.32
CA VAL A 327 -19.29 11.34 1.18
C VAL A 327 -20.09 10.25 0.45
N LEU A 328 -21.18 10.60 -0.25
CA LEU A 328 -21.97 9.64 -1.01
C LEU A 328 -21.15 8.95 -2.12
N PHE A 329 -20.37 9.73 -2.87
CA PHE A 329 -19.50 9.16 -3.90
C PHE A 329 -18.30 8.43 -3.30
N ALA A 330 -17.84 8.75 -2.09
CA ALA A 330 -16.83 7.96 -1.37
C ALA A 330 -17.38 6.58 -0.96
N VAL A 331 -18.64 6.49 -0.52
CA VAL A 331 -19.32 5.21 -0.26
C VAL A 331 -19.37 4.38 -1.54
N ALA A 332 -19.86 4.97 -2.65
CA ALA A 332 -19.98 4.30 -3.94
C ALA A 332 -18.60 3.85 -4.47
N PHE A 333 -17.57 4.72 -4.37
CA PHE A 333 -16.22 4.43 -4.79
C PHE A 333 -15.58 3.30 -3.97
N GLY A 334 -15.72 3.36 -2.64
CA GLY A 334 -15.18 2.33 -1.73
C GLY A 334 -15.84 0.97 -1.96
N THR A 335 -17.16 0.90 -2.06
CA THR A 335 -17.90 -0.34 -2.31
C THR A 335 -17.56 -0.93 -3.68
N SER A 336 -17.51 -0.11 -4.71
CA SER A 336 -17.10 -0.50 -6.06
C SER A 336 -15.67 -1.02 -6.11
N MET A 337 -14.76 -0.39 -5.34
CA MET A 337 -13.38 -0.84 -5.18
C MET A 337 -13.32 -2.24 -4.53
N GLY A 338 -14.10 -2.47 -3.48
CA GLY A 338 -14.18 -3.77 -2.83
C GLY A 338 -14.64 -4.87 -3.80
N LEU A 339 -15.68 -4.60 -4.58
CA LEU A 339 -16.18 -5.55 -5.60
C LEU A 339 -15.14 -5.83 -6.68
N ALA A 340 -14.60 -4.78 -7.32
CA ALA A 340 -13.68 -4.92 -8.46
C ALA A 340 -12.39 -5.64 -8.07
N PHE A 341 -11.66 -5.14 -7.06
CA PHE A 341 -10.34 -5.67 -6.73
C PHE A 341 -10.38 -7.05 -6.08
N THR A 342 -11.45 -7.38 -5.33
CA THR A 342 -11.65 -8.75 -4.82
C THR A 342 -11.87 -9.73 -5.97
N SER A 343 -12.72 -9.36 -6.92
CA SER A 343 -13.02 -10.20 -8.09
C SER A 343 -11.82 -10.33 -9.05
N ILE A 344 -11.03 -9.26 -9.26
CA ILE A 344 -9.80 -9.31 -10.07
C ILE A 344 -8.78 -10.26 -9.41
N GLY A 345 -8.57 -10.16 -8.10
CA GLY A 345 -7.65 -11.04 -7.38
C GLY A 345 -8.02 -12.52 -7.50
N ALA A 346 -9.30 -12.85 -7.35
CA ALA A 346 -9.82 -14.19 -7.54
C ALA A 346 -9.66 -14.67 -8.99
N LEU A 347 -9.97 -13.81 -9.98
CA LEU A 347 -9.82 -14.14 -11.40
C LEU A 347 -8.34 -14.38 -11.78
N ILE A 348 -7.40 -13.61 -11.26
CA ILE A 348 -5.96 -13.85 -11.46
C ILE A 348 -5.58 -15.24 -10.93
N ALA A 349 -6.05 -15.60 -9.72
CA ALA A 349 -5.75 -16.90 -9.11
C ALA A 349 -6.36 -18.07 -9.89
N GLU A 350 -7.43 -17.83 -10.67
CA GLU A 350 -8.09 -18.84 -11.51
C GLU A 350 -7.37 -19.04 -12.85
N VAL A 351 -6.88 -17.95 -13.48
CA VAL A 351 -6.30 -18.01 -14.84
C VAL A 351 -4.81 -18.35 -14.86
N VAL A 352 -4.15 -18.52 -13.69
CA VAL A 352 -2.74 -18.89 -13.61
C VAL A 352 -2.51 -20.17 -12.78
N PRO A 353 -1.51 -21.01 -13.13
CA PRO A 353 -1.09 -22.15 -12.32
C PRO A 353 -0.67 -21.73 -10.89
N VAL A 354 -0.86 -22.63 -9.92
CA VAL A 354 -0.58 -22.38 -8.49
C VAL A 354 0.85 -21.88 -8.27
N GLU A 355 1.83 -22.49 -8.98
CA GLU A 355 3.25 -22.17 -8.91
C GLU A 355 3.58 -20.75 -9.38
N SER A 356 2.76 -20.20 -10.28
CA SER A 356 2.94 -18.89 -10.90
C SER A 356 2.16 -17.76 -10.22
N ARG A 357 1.26 -18.09 -9.27
CA ARG A 357 0.37 -17.10 -8.60
C ARG A 357 1.13 -15.97 -7.93
N GLY A 358 2.24 -16.29 -7.26
CA GLY A 358 3.05 -15.27 -6.60
C GLY A 358 3.59 -14.22 -7.57
N LEU A 359 4.08 -14.65 -8.73
CA LEU A 359 4.61 -13.75 -9.74
C LEU A 359 3.49 -12.96 -10.46
N ALA A 360 2.34 -13.60 -10.71
CA ALA A 360 1.17 -12.96 -11.29
C ALA A 360 0.61 -11.86 -10.36
N MET A 361 0.56 -12.11 -9.05
CA MET A 361 0.19 -11.11 -8.04
C MET A 361 1.24 -10.00 -7.89
N GLY A 362 2.51 -10.32 -8.10
CA GLY A 362 3.57 -9.30 -8.22
C GLY A 362 3.31 -8.33 -9.37
N GLY A 363 2.97 -8.85 -10.56
CA GLY A 363 2.56 -8.03 -11.71
C GLY A 363 1.30 -7.21 -11.44
N TYR A 364 0.31 -7.78 -10.77
CA TYR A 364 -0.89 -7.07 -10.32
C TYR A 364 -0.54 -5.87 -9.42
N ASN A 365 0.33 -6.06 -8.40
CA ASN A 365 0.78 -4.97 -7.54
C ASN A 365 1.57 -3.90 -8.32
N THR A 366 2.39 -4.30 -9.28
CA THR A 366 3.08 -3.37 -10.17
C THR A 366 2.07 -2.52 -10.96
N CYS A 367 1.02 -3.13 -11.51
CA CYS A 367 -0.05 -2.39 -12.21
C CYS A 367 -0.80 -1.41 -11.30
N ILE A 368 -0.97 -1.73 -10.01
CA ILE A 368 -1.55 -0.81 -9.01
C ILE A 368 -0.71 0.47 -8.92
N TYR A 369 0.59 0.34 -8.65
CA TYR A 369 1.47 1.51 -8.53
C TYR A 369 1.60 2.29 -9.84
N PHE A 370 1.77 1.60 -10.97
CA PHE A 370 1.92 2.28 -12.27
C PHE A 370 0.62 2.96 -12.72
N GLY A 371 -0.55 2.37 -12.48
CA GLY A 371 -1.83 3.01 -12.78
C GLY A 371 -1.99 4.34 -12.02
N MET A 372 -1.74 4.33 -10.71
CA MET A 372 -1.77 5.54 -9.90
C MET A 372 -0.70 6.55 -10.32
N MET A 373 0.52 6.09 -10.63
CA MET A 373 1.63 6.93 -11.08
C MET A 373 1.28 7.67 -12.38
N ILE A 374 0.81 6.93 -13.40
CA ILE A 374 0.45 7.52 -14.69
C ILE A 374 -0.63 8.56 -14.53
N SER A 375 -1.66 8.26 -13.71
CA SER A 375 -2.74 9.22 -13.41
C SER A 375 -2.18 10.47 -12.74
N SER A 376 -1.40 10.34 -11.67
CA SER A 376 -0.84 11.48 -10.94
C SER A 376 0.02 12.36 -11.84
N ALA A 377 0.85 11.78 -12.70
CA ALA A 377 1.72 12.52 -13.61
C ALA A 377 0.95 13.19 -14.75
N SER A 378 0.00 12.48 -15.38
CA SER A 378 -0.68 12.95 -16.59
C SER A 378 -1.85 13.91 -16.29
N MET A 379 -2.57 13.71 -15.18
CA MET A 379 -3.75 14.50 -14.87
C MET A 379 -3.41 15.91 -14.35
N GLY A 380 -2.21 16.12 -13.77
CA GLY A 380 -1.77 17.45 -13.34
C GLY A 380 -1.80 18.51 -14.44
N PRO A 381 -1.10 18.28 -15.59
CA PRO A 381 -1.17 19.17 -16.76
C PRO A 381 -2.58 19.33 -17.35
N ILE A 382 -3.37 18.25 -17.36
CA ILE A 382 -4.74 18.25 -17.88
C ILE A 382 -5.61 19.15 -16.99
N ILE A 383 -5.61 18.94 -15.69
CA ILE A 383 -6.39 19.73 -14.71
C ILE A 383 -6.00 21.21 -14.77
N ARG A 384 -4.72 21.51 -14.96
CA ARG A 384 -4.26 22.91 -15.12
C ARG A 384 -4.94 23.62 -16.29
N LYS A 385 -5.24 22.90 -17.38
CA LYS A 385 -5.86 23.47 -18.58
C LYS A 385 -7.38 23.51 -18.54
N ILE A 386 -8.02 22.45 -18.01
CA ILE A 386 -9.48 22.26 -18.12
C ILE A 386 -10.21 22.19 -16.78
N GLY A 387 -9.50 22.35 -15.66
CA GLY A 387 -10.08 22.30 -14.32
C GLY A 387 -10.26 20.88 -13.74
N PHE A 388 -10.60 20.83 -12.45
CA PHE A 388 -10.76 19.57 -11.72
C PHE A 388 -11.97 18.78 -12.19
N GLU A 389 -13.12 19.44 -12.39
CA GLU A 389 -14.38 18.79 -12.81
C GLU A 389 -14.18 17.98 -14.09
N SER A 390 -13.66 18.62 -15.13
CA SER A 390 -13.35 17.95 -16.41
C SER A 390 -12.29 16.88 -16.26
N GLY A 391 -11.31 17.06 -15.36
CA GLY A 391 -10.28 16.07 -15.06
C GLY A 391 -10.87 14.78 -14.47
N PHE A 392 -11.80 14.88 -13.53
CA PHE A 392 -12.53 13.74 -12.98
C PHE A 392 -13.39 13.03 -14.02
N LEU A 393 -14.10 13.79 -14.89
CA LEU A 393 -14.91 13.24 -15.99
C LEU A 393 -14.05 12.48 -17.01
N ILE A 394 -12.92 13.05 -17.43
CA ILE A 394 -11.97 12.38 -18.32
C ILE A 394 -11.47 11.09 -17.69
N THR A 395 -11.15 11.09 -16.40
CA THR A 395 -10.73 9.89 -15.67
C THR A 395 -11.83 8.82 -15.68
N ALA A 396 -13.09 9.20 -15.51
CA ALA A 396 -14.24 8.30 -15.62
C ALA A 396 -14.34 7.68 -17.02
N VAL A 397 -14.20 8.49 -18.07
CA VAL A 397 -14.21 8.03 -19.47
C VAL A 397 -13.06 7.05 -19.76
N ILE A 398 -11.83 7.40 -19.34
CA ILE A 398 -10.67 6.52 -19.52
C ILE A 398 -10.93 5.16 -18.85
N ASN A 399 -11.49 5.17 -17.64
CA ASN A 399 -11.81 3.94 -16.91
C ASN A 399 -12.86 3.11 -17.69
N LEU A 400 -13.94 3.72 -18.18
CA LEU A 400 -14.97 3.02 -18.97
C LEU A 400 -14.41 2.43 -20.26
N VAL A 401 -13.54 3.14 -20.96
CA VAL A 401 -12.87 2.63 -22.17
C VAL A 401 -12.05 1.38 -21.84
N LEU A 402 -11.27 1.40 -20.76
CA LEU A 402 -10.47 0.24 -20.35
C LEU A 402 -11.32 -0.92 -19.87
N VAL A 403 -12.46 -0.66 -19.23
CA VAL A 403 -13.47 -1.69 -18.90
C VAL A 403 -14.06 -2.31 -20.16
N GLY A 404 -14.36 -1.51 -21.17
CA GLY A 404 -14.83 -2.01 -22.47
C GLY A 404 -13.81 -2.94 -23.15
N PHE A 405 -12.54 -2.54 -23.18
CA PHE A 405 -11.45 -3.40 -23.67
C PHE A 405 -11.35 -4.71 -22.88
N PHE A 406 -11.38 -4.63 -21.54
CA PHE A 406 -11.36 -5.83 -20.71
C PHE A 406 -12.52 -6.78 -21.05
N TYR A 407 -13.75 -6.27 -21.14
CA TYR A 407 -14.93 -7.07 -21.45
C TYR A 407 -14.81 -7.77 -22.80
N LEU A 408 -14.36 -7.07 -23.85
CA LEU A 408 -14.16 -7.63 -25.19
C LEU A 408 -13.08 -8.72 -25.21
N LEU A 409 -11.98 -8.53 -24.49
CA LEU A 409 -10.91 -9.52 -24.39
C LEU A 409 -11.36 -10.78 -23.64
N MET A 410 -12.10 -10.62 -22.54
CA MET A 410 -12.59 -11.75 -21.73
C MET A 410 -13.71 -12.55 -22.45
N LYS A 411 -14.61 -11.88 -23.18
CA LYS A 411 -15.65 -12.53 -23.98
C LYS A 411 -15.05 -13.47 -25.05
N LYS A 412 -13.97 -13.03 -25.69
CA LYS A 412 -13.24 -13.83 -26.69
C LYS A 412 -12.56 -15.07 -26.08
N PHE A 413 -12.33 -15.07 -24.77
CA PHE A 413 -11.73 -16.18 -24.03
C PHE A 413 -12.78 -17.21 -23.60
N SER A 414 -13.93 -16.75 -23.09
CA SER A 414 -15.04 -17.61 -22.64
C SER A 414 -15.73 -18.38 -23.80
N GLY A 415 -15.64 -17.88 -25.03
CA GLY A 415 -16.19 -18.58 -26.22
C GLY A 415 -15.28 -19.66 -26.81
N LYS A 416 -14.12 -19.95 -26.18
CA LYS A 416 -13.17 -20.98 -26.62
C LYS A 416 -13.03 -22.14 -25.61
N GLN A 417 -13.73 -22.11 -24.50
CA GLN A 417 -13.94 -23.22 -23.57
C GLN A 417 -15.31 -23.84 -23.82
#